data_78f579bff277b438fdf5714a65e6f8b4
#
_entry.id   78f579bff277b438fdf5714a65e6f8b4
#
_cell.length_a   1.000
_cell.length_b   1.000
_cell.length_c   1.000
_cell.angle_alpha   90.00
_cell.angle_beta   90.00
_cell.angle_gamma   90.00
#
_symmetry.space_group_name_H-M   'P 1'
#
loop_
_entity.id
_entity.type
_entity.pdbx_description
1 polymer ?
#
loop_
_entity_poly.entity_id
_entity_poly.type
_entity_poly.pdbx_seq_one_letter_code
_entity_poly.pdbx_strand_id
1 'polypeptide(L)'
;LLEITMTADTITCYGGSTIISAYPFGGTNPYSILWQDSSTTTSTIVQAGVYNVQVVDDNGCAKIDSIIISQPDSISLSANVIDISCNGLSDGSVSISVDSGGTHPFYYSDNNLVSFQASNIFDNLGPGPITISVIDQNSCTNQITANINEPSLITGSVSTTDASCYDACDGTATATVVGGTAPYSQSYLGNNPSSLCAGLYNLIITDNNGCQSTVSF
;
A
#
# COMPACT_ATOMS: atom_id res chain seq x y z
N LEU A 1 -12.31 -52.24 20.94
CA LEU A 1 -11.30 -51.19 21.16
C LEU A 1 -11.94 -49.84 20.84
N LEU A 2 -11.80 -48.84 21.73
CA LEU A 2 -12.24 -47.45 21.47
C LEU A 2 -11.26 -46.75 20.52
N GLU A 3 -11.79 -46.14 19.45
CA GLU A 3 -11.05 -45.39 18.45
C GLU A 3 -11.75 -44.05 18.18
N ILE A 4 -11.00 -43.08 17.60
CA ILE A 4 -11.46 -41.74 17.24
C ILE A 4 -11.09 -41.48 15.78
N THR A 5 -12.05 -40.95 14.99
CA THR A 5 -11.75 -40.35 13.71
C THR A 5 -11.91 -38.83 13.85
N MET A 6 -10.88 -38.06 13.50
CA MET A 6 -10.93 -36.60 13.49
C MET A 6 -11.00 -36.09 12.07
N THR A 7 -11.80 -35.05 11.84
CA THR A 7 -11.93 -34.37 10.55
C THR A 7 -11.83 -32.86 10.73
N ALA A 8 -11.34 -32.19 9.70
CA ALA A 8 -11.32 -30.72 9.61
C ALA A 8 -11.42 -30.30 8.14
N ASP A 9 -12.03 -29.14 7.92
CA ASP A 9 -11.91 -28.44 6.65
C ASP A 9 -10.60 -27.64 6.60
N THR A 10 -10.19 -27.22 5.40
CA THR A 10 -8.98 -26.41 5.21
C THR A 10 -9.22 -24.94 5.55
N ILE A 11 -8.28 -24.31 6.23
CA ILE A 11 -8.24 -22.85 6.37
C ILE A 11 -7.71 -22.26 5.06
N THR A 12 -8.52 -21.45 4.40
CA THR A 12 -8.20 -20.86 3.09
C THR A 12 -7.43 -19.55 3.17
N CYS A 13 -7.54 -18.82 4.30
CA CYS A 13 -6.86 -17.54 4.52
C CYS A 13 -6.06 -17.55 5.83
N TYR A 14 -4.96 -16.81 5.85
CA TYR A 14 -4.19 -16.58 7.08
C TYR A 14 -5.09 -15.96 8.18
N GLY A 15 -4.96 -16.47 9.40
CA GLY A 15 -5.77 -16.05 10.55
C GLY A 15 -7.21 -16.52 10.53
N GLY A 16 -7.61 -17.32 9.52
CA GLY A 16 -8.92 -17.93 9.43
C GLY A 16 -9.15 -19.01 10.49
N SER A 17 -10.39 -19.52 10.53
CA SER A 17 -10.78 -20.62 11.40
C SER A 17 -11.47 -21.72 10.62
N THR A 18 -11.48 -22.92 11.20
CA THR A 18 -12.18 -24.09 10.66
C THR A 18 -12.90 -24.83 11.78
N ILE A 19 -13.77 -25.74 11.42
CA ILE A 19 -14.41 -26.67 12.37
C ILE A 19 -13.60 -27.96 12.39
N ILE A 20 -13.18 -28.39 13.58
CA ILE A 20 -12.69 -29.73 13.81
C ILE A 20 -13.78 -30.58 14.48
N SER A 21 -13.85 -31.86 14.12
CA SER A 21 -14.86 -32.80 14.66
C SER A 21 -14.21 -34.10 15.07
N ALA A 22 -14.68 -34.66 16.17
CA ALA A 22 -14.26 -35.97 16.67
C ALA A 22 -15.42 -36.95 16.64
N TYR A 23 -15.19 -38.06 15.99
CA TYR A 23 -16.17 -39.16 15.84
C TYR A 23 -15.62 -40.40 16.51
N PRO A 24 -16.02 -40.69 17.77
CA PRO A 24 -15.66 -41.92 18.45
C PRO A 24 -16.40 -43.12 17.85
N PHE A 25 -15.74 -44.27 17.81
CA PHE A 25 -16.33 -45.54 17.39
C PHE A 25 -15.67 -46.72 18.12
N GLY A 26 -16.34 -47.87 18.12
CA GLY A 26 -15.92 -48.96 18.99
C GLY A 26 -16.22 -48.66 20.47
N GLY A 27 -15.70 -49.45 21.40
CA GLY A 27 -16.03 -49.28 22.82
C GLY A 27 -17.52 -49.43 23.14
N THR A 28 -17.97 -48.82 24.24
CA THR A 28 -19.38 -48.89 24.74
C THR A 28 -19.99 -47.50 24.81
N ASN A 29 -21.13 -47.27 24.14
CA ASN A 29 -21.90 -46.02 24.25
C ASN A 29 -22.56 -45.87 25.65
N PRO A 30 -22.72 -44.60 26.15
CA PRO A 30 -22.39 -43.32 25.55
C PRO A 30 -20.90 -42.94 25.67
N TYR A 31 -20.47 -42.01 24.80
CA TYR A 31 -19.13 -41.47 24.85
C TYR A 31 -19.13 -40.07 25.48
N SER A 32 -18.11 -39.78 26.29
CA SER A 32 -17.80 -38.45 26.81
C SER A 32 -16.62 -37.90 26.02
N ILE A 33 -16.75 -36.68 25.48
CA ILE A 33 -15.70 -35.98 24.69
C ILE A 33 -15.18 -34.80 25.51
N LEU A 34 -13.90 -34.61 25.52
CA LEU A 34 -13.23 -33.46 26.16
C LEU A 34 -12.08 -32.97 25.28
N TRP A 35 -12.23 -31.77 24.76
CA TRP A 35 -11.17 -31.06 24.06
C TRP A 35 -10.22 -30.37 25.03
N GLN A 36 -9.03 -29.98 24.54
CA GLN A 36 -8.03 -29.27 25.35
C GLN A 36 -8.50 -27.88 25.86
N ASP A 37 -9.51 -27.27 25.22
CA ASP A 37 -10.15 -26.02 25.64
C ASP A 37 -11.28 -26.24 26.66
N SER A 38 -11.44 -27.47 27.15
CA SER A 38 -12.51 -27.92 28.05
C SER A 38 -13.89 -27.98 27.40
N SER A 39 -14.03 -27.81 26.09
CA SER A 39 -15.31 -28.06 25.40
C SER A 39 -15.63 -29.57 25.36
N THR A 40 -16.93 -29.90 25.40
CA THR A 40 -17.42 -31.29 25.44
C THR A 40 -18.30 -31.62 24.22
N THR A 41 -18.33 -30.76 23.23
CA THR A 41 -19.10 -30.95 21.99
C THR A 41 -18.33 -31.85 21.01
N THR A 42 -19.08 -32.51 20.11
CA THR A 42 -18.48 -33.33 19.05
C THR A 42 -17.63 -32.52 18.04
N SER A 43 -17.84 -31.21 17.98
CA SER A 43 -17.12 -30.31 17.11
C SER A 43 -16.83 -28.96 17.79
N THR A 44 -15.72 -28.30 17.40
CA THR A 44 -15.35 -26.97 17.88
C THR A 44 -14.70 -26.17 16.76
N ILE A 45 -14.75 -24.81 16.86
CA ILE A 45 -14.13 -23.90 15.89
C ILE A 45 -12.73 -23.58 16.38
N VAL A 46 -11.74 -23.71 15.48
CA VAL A 46 -10.33 -23.53 15.81
C VAL A 46 -9.60 -22.74 14.72
N GLN A 47 -8.49 -22.13 15.09
CA GLN A 47 -7.51 -21.57 14.17
C GLN A 47 -6.41 -22.59 13.85
N ALA A 48 -5.35 -22.20 13.13
CA ALA A 48 -4.19 -23.06 12.93
C ALA A 48 -3.54 -23.42 14.29
N GLY A 49 -3.19 -24.69 14.46
CA GLY A 49 -2.62 -25.20 15.70
C GLY A 49 -2.70 -26.71 15.81
N VAL A 50 -2.32 -27.23 16.97
CA VAL A 50 -2.44 -28.65 17.32
C VAL A 50 -3.54 -28.80 18.37
N TYR A 51 -4.49 -29.69 18.10
CA TYR A 51 -5.64 -29.90 18.96
C TYR A 51 -5.75 -31.35 19.39
N ASN A 52 -5.91 -31.55 20.69
CA ASN A 52 -6.07 -32.84 21.29
C ASN A 52 -7.51 -33.02 21.77
N VAL A 53 -8.04 -34.22 21.61
CA VAL A 53 -9.33 -34.63 22.15
C VAL A 53 -9.17 -35.92 22.96
N GLN A 54 -9.80 -35.96 24.12
CA GLN A 54 -9.96 -37.17 24.91
C GLN A 54 -11.38 -37.66 24.77
N VAL A 55 -11.54 -38.95 24.51
CA VAL A 55 -12.85 -39.62 24.52
C VAL A 55 -12.81 -40.71 25.56
N VAL A 56 -13.88 -40.83 26.34
CA VAL A 56 -14.07 -41.88 27.33
C VAL A 56 -15.41 -42.59 27.04
N ASP A 57 -15.42 -43.93 26.99
CA ASP A 57 -16.60 -44.73 26.83
C ASP A 57 -17.32 -45.01 28.17
N ASP A 58 -18.50 -45.61 28.13
CA ASP A 58 -19.30 -45.91 29.34
C ASP A 58 -18.61 -46.90 30.30
N ASN A 59 -17.69 -47.69 29.81
CA ASN A 59 -16.86 -48.59 30.64
C ASN A 59 -15.64 -47.89 31.25
N GLY A 60 -15.42 -46.59 30.98
CA GLY A 60 -14.28 -45.82 31.46
C GLY A 60 -13.01 -46.05 30.64
N CYS A 61 -13.07 -46.70 29.47
CA CYS A 61 -11.91 -46.77 28.58
C CYS A 61 -11.68 -45.41 27.91
N ALA A 62 -10.45 -44.90 28.02
CA ALA A 62 -10.09 -43.59 27.47
C ALA A 62 -9.18 -43.73 26.24
N LYS A 63 -9.40 -42.88 25.24
CA LYS A 63 -8.54 -42.67 24.07
C LYS A 63 -8.24 -41.18 23.90
N ILE A 64 -7.03 -40.85 23.55
CA ILE A 64 -6.63 -39.49 23.17
C ILE A 64 -6.15 -39.54 21.71
N ASP A 65 -6.52 -38.54 20.94
CA ASP A 65 -6.04 -38.34 19.57
C ASP A 65 -5.77 -36.86 19.32
N SER A 66 -5.03 -36.55 18.24
CA SER A 66 -4.63 -35.20 17.90
C SER A 66 -4.75 -34.92 16.42
N ILE A 67 -5.09 -33.66 16.08
CA ILE A 67 -5.13 -33.16 14.71
C ILE A 67 -4.30 -31.87 14.60
N ILE A 68 -3.56 -31.74 13.50
CA ILE A 68 -2.82 -30.52 13.17
C ILE A 68 -3.60 -29.75 12.12
N ILE A 69 -3.93 -28.50 12.43
CA ILE A 69 -4.60 -27.57 11.52
C ILE A 69 -3.56 -26.58 11.03
N SER A 70 -3.33 -26.58 9.72
CA SER A 70 -2.45 -25.61 9.05
C SER A 70 -3.25 -24.48 8.42
N GLN A 71 -2.61 -23.35 8.18
CA GLN A 71 -3.14 -22.22 7.42
C GLN A 71 -2.12 -21.77 6.39
N PRO A 72 -2.54 -21.08 5.30
CA PRO A 72 -1.61 -20.48 4.36
C PRO A 72 -0.86 -19.29 4.97
N ASP A 73 0.23 -18.87 4.31
CA ASP A 73 0.93 -17.64 4.66
C ASP A 73 0.08 -16.40 4.38
N SER A 74 0.29 -15.33 5.15
CA SER A 74 -0.36 -14.05 4.91
C SER A 74 0.13 -13.43 3.60
N ILE A 75 -0.76 -12.75 2.87
CA ILE A 75 -0.37 -11.94 1.71
C ILE A 75 0.57 -10.83 2.19
N SER A 76 1.80 -10.80 1.67
CA SER A 76 2.77 -9.74 1.92
C SER A 76 2.84 -8.82 0.70
N LEU A 77 2.83 -7.50 0.93
CA LEU A 77 2.74 -6.49 -0.12
C LEU A 77 3.90 -5.50 -0.02
N SER A 78 4.40 -5.08 -1.18
CA SER A 78 5.26 -3.92 -1.32
C SER A 78 4.69 -2.95 -2.36
N ALA A 79 5.04 -1.66 -2.21
CA ALA A 79 4.61 -0.59 -3.10
C ALA A 79 5.82 0.15 -3.65
N ASN A 80 5.83 0.39 -4.97
CA ASN A 80 6.74 1.31 -5.61
C ASN A 80 5.97 2.57 -6.01
N VAL A 81 6.43 3.74 -5.56
CA VAL A 81 5.79 5.03 -5.73
C VAL A 81 6.58 5.87 -6.72
N ILE A 82 5.88 6.50 -7.65
CA ILE A 82 6.40 7.60 -8.46
C ILE A 82 5.68 8.87 -8.00
N ASP A 83 6.44 9.79 -7.45
CA ASP A 83 5.95 11.06 -6.94
C ASP A 83 5.50 11.99 -8.08
N ILE A 84 4.73 13.02 -7.75
CA ILE A 84 4.24 14.04 -8.67
C ILE A 84 5.41 14.85 -9.22
N SER A 85 5.42 15.07 -10.53
CA SER A 85 6.50 15.77 -11.20
C SER A 85 6.57 17.27 -10.89
N CYS A 86 5.39 17.94 -10.85
CA CYS A 86 5.28 19.38 -10.58
C CYS A 86 4.16 19.66 -9.57
N ASN A 87 4.37 20.68 -8.74
CA ASN A 87 3.34 21.12 -7.78
C ASN A 87 2.00 21.38 -8.47
N GLY A 88 0.93 20.81 -7.91
CA GLY A 88 -0.45 20.93 -8.38
C GLY A 88 -0.84 20.00 -9.53
N LEU A 89 0.04 19.11 -9.99
CA LEU A 89 -0.31 18.05 -10.93
C LEU A 89 -0.91 16.83 -10.21
N SER A 90 -1.42 15.90 -11.00
CA SER A 90 -1.90 14.58 -10.54
C SER A 90 -1.34 13.52 -11.48
N ASP A 91 -0.04 13.45 -11.60
CA ASP A 91 0.70 12.52 -12.46
C ASP A 91 1.51 11.50 -11.66
N GLY A 92 1.27 11.43 -10.34
CA GLY A 92 1.81 10.40 -9.48
C GLY A 92 1.27 9.01 -9.81
N SER A 93 2.03 7.98 -9.48
CA SER A 93 1.57 6.60 -9.64
C SER A 93 2.09 5.68 -8.55
N VAL A 94 1.36 4.58 -8.33
CA VAL A 94 1.73 3.52 -7.38
C VAL A 94 1.59 2.17 -8.07
N SER A 95 2.60 1.33 -7.97
CA SER A 95 2.53 -0.07 -8.38
C SER A 95 2.71 -1.00 -7.18
N ILE A 96 1.84 -2.00 -7.06
CA ILE A 96 1.82 -2.95 -5.95
C ILE A 96 2.42 -4.28 -6.39
N SER A 97 3.28 -4.84 -5.55
CA SER A 97 3.79 -6.21 -5.71
C SER A 97 3.29 -7.08 -4.57
N VAL A 98 2.87 -8.31 -4.90
CA VAL A 98 2.64 -9.37 -3.92
C VAL A 98 3.96 -10.12 -3.77
N ASP A 99 4.60 -9.98 -2.62
CA ASP A 99 5.93 -10.53 -2.36
C ASP A 99 5.87 -12.00 -1.95
N SER A 100 4.81 -12.37 -1.21
CA SER A 100 4.56 -13.75 -0.78
C SER A 100 3.11 -13.94 -0.32
N GLY A 101 2.70 -15.21 -0.18
CA GLY A 101 1.37 -15.60 0.29
C GLY A 101 0.26 -15.36 -0.74
N GLY A 102 -0.96 -15.77 -0.39
CA GLY A 102 -2.13 -15.70 -1.26
C GLY A 102 -2.10 -16.68 -2.43
N THR A 103 -3.18 -16.69 -3.18
CA THR A 103 -3.39 -17.60 -4.34
C THR A 103 -3.78 -16.80 -5.57
N HIS A 104 -3.02 -16.92 -6.67
CA HIS A 104 -3.36 -16.27 -7.95
C HIS A 104 -4.71 -16.71 -8.51
N PRO A 105 -5.43 -15.80 -9.24
CA PRO A 105 -5.09 -14.42 -9.55
C PRO A 105 -5.33 -13.45 -8.37
N PHE A 106 -4.61 -12.31 -8.41
CA PHE A 106 -4.82 -11.19 -7.51
C PHE A 106 -5.57 -10.07 -8.20
N TYR A 107 -6.42 -9.37 -7.44
CA TYR A 107 -7.12 -8.18 -7.86
C TYR A 107 -6.87 -7.04 -6.86
N TYR A 108 -6.87 -5.80 -7.35
CA TYR A 108 -6.43 -4.61 -6.65
C TYR A 108 -7.54 -3.57 -6.58
N SER A 109 -7.64 -2.83 -5.48
CA SER A 109 -8.67 -1.81 -5.26
C SER A 109 -8.09 -0.63 -4.48
N ASP A 110 -8.32 0.59 -4.96
CA ASP A 110 -7.98 1.85 -4.28
C ASP A 110 -9.18 2.47 -3.53
N ASN A 111 -10.34 1.85 -3.60
CA ASN A 111 -11.59 2.35 -3.05
C ASN A 111 -12.22 1.38 -2.03
N ASN A 112 -11.39 0.75 -1.22
CA ASN A 112 -11.79 -0.07 -0.09
C ASN A 112 -12.64 -1.29 -0.48
N LEU A 113 -12.22 -2.01 -1.52
CA LEU A 113 -12.85 -3.24 -2.03
C LEU A 113 -14.22 -3.02 -2.71
N VAL A 114 -14.56 -1.81 -3.11
CA VAL A 114 -15.83 -1.51 -3.81
C VAL A 114 -15.74 -1.92 -5.29
N SER A 115 -14.59 -1.67 -5.94
CA SER A 115 -14.32 -2.13 -7.30
C SER A 115 -12.90 -2.68 -7.39
N PHE A 116 -12.70 -3.61 -8.31
CA PHE A 116 -11.42 -4.30 -8.49
C PHE A 116 -10.93 -4.18 -9.92
N GLN A 117 -9.61 -4.13 -10.06
CA GLN A 117 -8.92 -4.24 -11.34
C GLN A 117 -7.86 -5.34 -11.27
N ALA A 118 -7.51 -5.92 -12.43
CA ALA A 118 -6.42 -6.89 -12.54
C ALA A 118 -5.05 -6.22 -12.62
N SER A 119 -5.00 -4.94 -13.04
CA SER A 119 -3.76 -4.15 -13.04
C SER A 119 -3.35 -3.83 -11.60
N ASN A 120 -2.07 -4.02 -11.31
CA ASN A 120 -1.47 -3.64 -10.04
C ASN A 120 -0.94 -2.18 -10.03
N ILE A 121 -1.21 -1.41 -11.10
CA ILE A 121 -0.76 -0.03 -11.27
C ILE A 121 -1.96 0.90 -11.15
N PHE A 122 -1.76 2.00 -10.40
CA PHE A 122 -2.68 3.10 -10.21
C PHE A 122 -1.98 4.38 -10.64
N ASP A 123 -2.51 5.03 -11.68
CA ASP A 123 -1.94 6.23 -12.30
C ASP A 123 -2.83 7.44 -12.06
N ASN A 124 -2.32 8.63 -12.42
CA ASN A 124 -3.00 9.92 -12.32
C ASN A 124 -3.41 10.26 -10.88
N LEU A 125 -2.54 9.94 -9.94
CA LEU A 125 -2.77 10.14 -8.52
C LEU A 125 -2.29 11.52 -8.09
N GLY A 126 -3.09 12.18 -7.24
CA GLY A 126 -2.72 13.40 -6.54
C GLY A 126 -1.83 13.14 -5.33
N PRO A 127 -1.34 14.22 -4.65
CA PRO A 127 -0.50 14.08 -3.47
C PRO A 127 -1.28 13.56 -2.27
N GLY A 128 -0.59 12.81 -1.42
CA GLY A 128 -1.13 12.29 -0.17
C GLY A 128 -1.10 10.77 -0.06
N PRO A 129 -1.66 10.22 1.02
CA PRO A 129 -1.72 8.80 1.24
C PRO A 129 -2.78 8.13 0.36
N ILE A 130 -2.42 6.99 -0.21
CA ILE A 130 -3.34 6.10 -0.92
C ILE A 130 -3.24 4.71 -0.29
N THR A 131 -4.38 4.09 0.00
CA THR A 131 -4.46 2.71 0.50
C THR A 131 -4.97 1.81 -0.59
N ILE A 132 -4.17 0.82 -0.93
CA ILE A 132 -4.54 -0.20 -1.92
C ILE A 132 -4.83 -1.50 -1.19
N SER A 133 -6.01 -2.05 -1.47
CA SER A 133 -6.44 -3.38 -1.02
C SER A 133 -6.17 -4.41 -2.11
N VAL A 134 -5.67 -5.56 -1.71
CA VAL A 134 -5.43 -6.71 -2.59
C VAL A 134 -6.31 -7.85 -2.12
N ILE A 135 -6.95 -8.53 -3.06
CA ILE A 135 -7.72 -9.75 -2.83
C ILE A 135 -7.20 -10.86 -3.74
N ASP A 136 -7.09 -12.07 -3.20
CA ASP A 136 -6.70 -13.25 -3.94
C ASP A 136 -7.91 -14.09 -4.42
N GLN A 137 -7.64 -15.19 -5.12
CA GLN A 137 -8.68 -16.12 -5.62
C GLN A 137 -9.53 -16.73 -4.50
N ASN A 138 -8.99 -16.90 -3.30
CA ASN A 138 -9.67 -17.46 -2.13
C ASN A 138 -10.42 -16.40 -1.32
N SER A 139 -10.48 -15.16 -1.80
CA SER A 139 -11.06 -14.01 -1.10
C SER A 139 -10.26 -13.57 0.14
N CYS A 140 -9.00 -13.97 0.26
CA CYS A 140 -8.10 -13.46 1.29
C CYS A 140 -7.65 -12.05 0.92
N THR A 141 -7.62 -11.14 1.89
CA THR A 141 -7.30 -9.73 1.65
C THR A 141 -6.13 -9.26 2.48
N ASN A 142 -5.36 -8.31 1.94
CA ASN A 142 -4.44 -7.47 2.69
C ASN A 142 -4.42 -6.06 2.09
N GLN A 143 -3.86 -5.09 2.81
CA GLN A 143 -3.80 -3.69 2.43
C GLN A 143 -2.40 -3.13 2.62
N ILE A 144 -2.05 -2.15 1.78
CA ILE A 144 -0.84 -1.36 1.92
C ILE A 144 -1.16 0.10 1.68
N THR A 145 -0.56 0.99 2.49
CA THR A 145 -0.68 2.44 2.31
C THR A 145 0.64 2.98 1.80
N ALA A 146 0.59 3.71 0.68
CA ALA A 146 1.69 4.45 0.10
C ALA A 146 1.42 5.95 0.21
N ASN A 147 2.48 6.77 0.28
CA ASN A 147 2.35 8.23 0.27
C ASN A 147 2.98 8.78 -1.00
N ILE A 148 2.20 9.57 -1.74
CA ILE A 148 2.64 10.26 -2.94
C ILE A 148 2.99 11.69 -2.55
N ASN A 149 4.23 12.10 -2.84
CA ASN A 149 4.68 13.44 -2.54
C ASN A 149 4.59 14.32 -3.77
N GLU A 150 4.47 15.64 -3.56
CA GLU A 150 4.63 16.65 -4.60
C GLU A 150 5.77 17.60 -4.23
N PRO A 151 6.52 18.13 -5.23
CA PRO A 151 7.52 19.15 -4.96
C PRO A 151 6.85 20.45 -4.51
N SER A 152 7.54 21.27 -3.75
CA SER A 152 7.05 22.60 -3.42
C SER A 152 6.92 23.45 -4.68
N LEU A 153 5.94 24.38 -4.68
CA LEU A 153 5.71 25.29 -5.80
C LEU A 153 6.97 26.07 -6.12
N ILE A 154 7.38 26.06 -7.39
CA ILE A 154 8.52 26.87 -7.85
C ILE A 154 8.11 28.36 -7.88
N THR A 155 8.88 29.17 -7.19
CA THR A 155 8.68 30.62 -7.11
C THR A 155 10.00 31.33 -7.33
N GLY A 156 9.95 32.52 -7.90
CA GLY A 156 11.11 33.37 -8.11
C GLY A 156 10.90 34.78 -7.61
N SER A 157 11.98 35.44 -7.28
CA SER A 157 12.05 36.88 -7.08
C SER A 157 13.21 37.45 -7.86
N VAL A 158 13.05 38.68 -8.35
CA VAL A 158 14.08 39.36 -9.11
C VAL A 158 14.45 40.66 -8.39
N SER A 159 15.74 40.85 -8.17
CA SER A 159 16.31 42.12 -7.69
C SER A 159 16.95 42.84 -8.89
N THR A 160 16.61 44.10 -9.07
CA THR A 160 17.09 44.91 -10.22
C THR A 160 17.94 46.10 -9.77
N THR A 161 18.80 46.54 -10.65
CA THR A 161 19.40 47.87 -10.60
C THR A 161 18.89 48.70 -11.78
N ASP A 162 18.56 49.94 -11.55
CA ASP A 162 18.03 50.84 -12.60
C ASP A 162 19.12 51.19 -13.61
N ALA A 163 18.73 51.53 -14.85
CA ALA A 163 19.60 52.09 -15.83
C ALA A 163 20.07 53.49 -15.39
N SER A 164 21.36 53.78 -15.62
CA SER A 164 22.00 55.00 -15.13
C SER A 164 21.44 56.29 -15.74
N CYS A 165 20.95 56.26 -16.99
CA CYS A 165 20.37 57.39 -17.72
C CYS A 165 19.27 56.94 -18.69
N TYR A 166 18.52 57.91 -19.23
CA TYR A 166 17.59 57.66 -20.32
C TYR A 166 18.31 57.11 -21.54
N ASP A 167 17.76 56.05 -22.14
CA ASP A 167 18.34 55.25 -23.21
C ASP A 167 19.64 54.49 -22.86
N ALA A 168 20.13 54.52 -21.62
CA ALA A 168 21.17 53.59 -21.17
C ALA A 168 20.57 52.19 -20.93
N CYS A 169 21.24 51.18 -21.41
CA CYS A 169 20.86 49.79 -21.20
C CYS A 169 21.89 49.08 -20.30
N ASP A 170 22.15 49.67 -19.14
CA ASP A 170 23.14 49.20 -18.16
C ASP A 170 22.53 48.76 -16.83
N GLY A 171 21.19 48.66 -16.80
CA GLY A 171 20.46 48.02 -15.69
C GLY A 171 20.74 46.52 -15.58
N THR A 172 20.60 45.99 -14.40
CA THR A 172 20.80 44.55 -14.15
C THR A 172 19.63 43.88 -13.44
N ALA A 173 19.52 42.57 -13.60
CA ALA A 173 18.58 41.73 -12.89
C ALA A 173 19.28 40.48 -12.33
N THR A 174 18.96 40.14 -11.07
CA THR A 174 19.45 38.94 -10.42
C THR A 174 18.24 38.19 -9.84
N ALA A 175 18.08 36.95 -10.22
CA ALA A 175 16.97 36.11 -9.75
C ALA A 175 17.37 35.22 -8.58
N THR A 176 16.42 35.03 -7.65
CA THR A 176 16.47 34.02 -6.60
C THR A 176 15.29 33.08 -6.80
N VAL A 177 15.56 31.77 -6.73
CA VAL A 177 14.56 30.70 -6.95
C VAL A 177 14.38 29.91 -5.67
N VAL A 178 13.13 29.62 -5.34
CA VAL A 178 12.72 28.79 -4.20
C VAL A 178 11.67 27.79 -4.66
N GLY A 179 11.70 26.56 -4.10
CA GLY A 179 10.80 25.48 -4.48
C GLY A 179 11.21 24.77 -5.76
N GLY A 180 10.35 23.89 -6.27
CA GLY A 180 10.67 23.02 -7.39
C GLY A 180 11.82 22.05 -7.11
N THR A 181 12.39 21.47 -8.16
CA THR A 181 13.47 20.49 -8.11
C THR A 181 14.72 21.04 -8.81
N ALA A 182 15.79 21.27 -8.07
CA ALA A 182 17.06 21.75 -8.65
C ALA A 182 17.70 20.67 -9.57
N PRO A 183 18.53 21.07 -10.58
CA PRO A 183 18.94 22.43 -10.94
C PRO A 183 17.87 23.22 -11.69
N TYR A 184 18.01 24.54 -11.66
CA TYR A 184 17.11 25.46 -12.37
C TYR A 184 17.78 26.06 -13.61
N SER A 185 16.97 26.26 -14.65
CA SER A 185 17.33 27.10 -15.80
C SER A 185 16.53 28.41 -15.76
N GLN A 186 17.14 29.49 -16.22
CA GLN A 186 16.54 30.82 -16.22
C GLN A 186 16.61 31.40 -17.66
N SER A 187 15.44 31.87 -18.14
CA SER A 187 15.33 32.49 -19.45
C SER A 187 14.73 33.89 -19.35
N TYR A 188 15.49 34.89 -19.77
CA TYR A 188 15.05 36.28 -19.86
C TYR A 188 14.44 36.61 -21.23
N LEU A 189 13.97 35.61 -21.99
CA LEU A 189 13.32 35.73 -23.30
C LEU A 189 14.20 36.47 -24.33
N GLY A 190 15.52 36.17 -24.37
CA GLY A 190 16.48 36.76 -25.29
C GLY A 190 17.15 38.06 -24.79
N ASN A 191 16.73 38.55 -23.61
CA ASN A 191 17.37 39.74 -23.01
C ASN A 191 18.58 39.31 -22.17
N ASN A 192 19.59 40.21 -22.10
CA ASN A 192 20.75 40.00 -21.25
C ASN A 192 20.50 40.61 -19.86
N PRO A 193 20.46 39.79 -18.78
CA PRO A 193 20.17 40.30 -17.42
C PRO A 193 21.24 41.27 -16.87
N SER A 194 22.39 41.44 -17.56
CA SER A 194 23.44 42.39 -17.20
C SER A 194 23.43 43.64 -18.06
N SER A 195 22.40 43.81 -18.92
CA SER A 195 22.36 44.95 -19.87
C SER A 195 20.89 45.19 -20.23
N LEU A 196 20.10 45.70 -19.26
CA LEU A 196 18.69 45.98 -19.42
C LEU A 196 18.43 47.48 -19.59
N CYS A 197 17.61 47.81 -20.57
CA CYS A 197 17.04 49.15 -20.71
C CYS A 197 15.87 49.36 -19.73
N ALA A 198 15.37 50.56 -19.61
CA ALA A 198 14.09 50.78 -18.88
C ALA A 198 12.94 50.09 -19.59
N GLY A 199 12.19 49.24 -18.89
CA GLY A 199 11.09 48.45 -19.45
C GLY A 199 10.57 47.37 -18.51
N LEU A 200 9.55 46.62 -18.99
CA LEU A 200 9.03 45.47 -18.32
C LEU A 200 9.62 44.21 -18.94
N TYR A 201 10.06 43.30 -18.09
CA TYR A 201 10.70 42.05 -18.47
C TYR A 201 10.04 40.86 -17.80
N ASN A 202 10.17 39.70 -18.43
CA ASN A 202 9.73 38.41 -17.86
C ASN A 202 10.93 37.48 -17.74
N LEU A 203 11.03 36.84 -16.61
CA LEU A 203 11.90 35.72 -16.34
C LEU A 203 11.10 34.46 -16.30
N ILE A 204 11.43 33.48 -17.13
CA ILE A 204 10.92 32.11 -17.03
C ILE A 204 11.96 31.28 -16.28
N ILE A 205 11.52 30.69 -15.18
CA ILE A 205 12.32 29.75 -14.39
C ILE A 205 11.79 28.36 -14.68
N THR A 206 12.67 27.44 -15.05
CA THR A 206 12.31 26.04 -15.28
C THR A 206 13.19 25.17 -14.37
N ASP A 207 12.58 24.25 -13.65
CA ASP A 207 13.27 23.29 -12.79
C ASP A 207 13.73 22.03 -13.56
N ASN A 208 14.36 21.09 -12.86
CA ASN A 208 14.85 19.84 -13.44
C ASN A 208 13.75 18.92 -13.97
N ASN A 209 12.54 19.02 -13.43
CA ASN A 209 11.36 18.24 -13.86
C ASN A 209 10.60 18.92 -15.01
N GLY A 210 11.03 20.11 -15.44
CA GLY A 210 10.38 20.90 -16.48
C GLY A 210 9.23 21.79 -15.96
N CYS A 211 9.03 21.88 -14.65
CA CYS A 211 8.05 22.77 -14.06
C CYS A 211 8.47 24.23 -14.23
N GLN A 212 7.52 25.10 -14.55
CA GLN A 212 7.83 26.50 -14.87
C GLN A 212 7.14 27.49 -13.94
N SER A 213 7.82 28.59 -13.68
CA SER A 213 7.27 29.80 -13.06
C SER A 213 7.71 31.02 -13.84
N THR A 214 6.85 32.02 -13.93
CA THR A 214 7.16 33.29 -14.62
C THR A 214 7.10 34.43 -13.62
N VAL A 215 8.13 35.26 -13.62
CA VAL A 215 8.25 36.46 -12.80
C VAL A 215 8.35 37.66 -13.70
N SER A 216 7.46 38.64 -13.52
CA SER A 216 7.54 39.94 -14.21
C SER A 216 8.23 40.96 -13.32
N PHE A 217 9.11 41.75 -13.86
CA PHE A 217 9.86 42.77 -13.13
C PHE A 217 10.18 44.00 -14.01
#